data_9f2848a4fcce73ef7545eaba47dec02e
#
_entry.id   9f2848a4fcce73ef7545eaba47dec02e
#
_cell.length_a   1.000
_cell.length_b   1.000
_cell.length_c   1.000
_cell.angle_alpha   90.00
_cell.angle_beta   90.00
_cell.angle_gamma   90.00
#
_symmetry.space_group_name_H-M   'P 1'
#
loop_
_entity.id
_entity.type
_entity.pdbx_description
1 polymer ?
#
loop_
_entity_poly.entity_id
_entity_poly.type
_entity_poly.pdbx_seq_one_letter_code
_entity_poly.pdbx_strand_id
1 'polypeptide(L)'
;MSKDQARSKPSGLPIIHPFAAGIDIGSRFHVVAVSPDLCDEPVQTFQAFTADLQRMAAWLVALGIKTVAMESTGVYWVAAYEVLESNGLDVVLANAREARAVPGRKSDVNDAQWLQRLHACGLLRASFRPGRDIAALRAYLRMRERHTDYAAAYIQHMQKALTFMNIQLHHVIASITGVTGMKIIRAIVAGERVGNSADPFDAF
;
A
#
# COMPACT_ATOMS: atom_id res chain seq x y z
N MET A 1 16.71 -10.82 61.63
CA MET A 1 15.76 -9.83 61.10
C MET A 1 16.01 -9.71 59.61
N SER A 2 15.31 -10.49 58.85
CA SER A 2 15.42 -10.52 57.38
C SER A 2 14.46 -9.46 56.80
N LYS A 3 15.04 -8.49 56.05
CA LYS A 3 14.24 -7.50 55.31
C LYS A 3 13.78 -8.13 54.01
N ASP A 4 12.50 -8.50 53.94
CA ASP A 4 11.79 -8.75 52.71
C ASP A 4 11.79 -7.47 51.88
N GLN A 5 12.62 -7.45 50.83
CA GLN A 5 12.52 -6.44 49.78
C GLN A 5 11.33 -6.82 48.89
N ALA A 6 10.21 -6.18 49.17
CA ALA A 6 9.11 -6.16 48.23
C ALA A 6 9.58 -5.63 46.87
N ARG A 7 9.74 -6.51 45.89
CA ARG A 7 9.93 -6.15 44.48
C ARG A 7 8.69 -5.38 44.04
N SER A 8 8.82 -4.06 43.95
CA SER A 8 7.82 -3.22 43.30
C SER A 8 7.66 -3.70 41.85
N LYS A 9 6.50 -4.22 41.55
CA LYS A 9 6.08 -4.52 40.14
C LYS A 9 6.27 -3.23 39.34
N PRO A 10 6.92 -3.29 38.16
CA PRO A 10 6.97 -2.11 37.32
C PRO A 10 5.53 -1.73 36.93
N SER A 11 5.17 -0.46 37.12
CA SER A 11 3.90 0.12 36.71
C SER A 11 3.84 0.14 35.17
N GLY A 12 3.52 -1.00 34.56
CA GLY A 12 3.30 -1.17 33.14
C GLY A 12 1.80 -1.09 32.82
N LEU A 13 1.47 -0.61 31.64
CA LEU A 13 0.13 -0.71 31.11
C LEU A 13 -0.37 -2.18 31.16
N PRO A 14 -1.64 -2.44 31.48
CA PRO A 14 -2.17 -3.79 31.53
C PRO A 14 -2.07 -4.46 30.15
N ILE A 15 -1.67 -5.72 30.12
CA ILE A 15 -1.66 -6.54 28.91
C ILE A 15 -3.05 -7.09 28.69
N ILE A 16 -3.67 -6.71 27.58
CA ILE A 16 -5.00 -7.14 27.14
C ILE A 16 -4.88 -8.34 26.19
N HIS A 17 -3.87 -8.31 25.30
CA HIS A 17 -3.60 -9.37 24.33
C HIS A 17 -2.24 -10.02 24.61
N PRO A 18 -2.13 -11.03 25.48
CA PRO A 18 -0.86 -11.64 25.85
C PRO A 18 -0.19 -12.39 24.68
N PHE A 19 -0.98 -12.89 23.74
CA PHE A 19 -0.51 -13.59 22.53
C PHE A 19 -0.60 -12.68 21.29
N ALA A 20 -0.02 -11.50 21.40
CA ALA A 20 0.01 -10.50 20.35
C ALA A 20 1.40 -10.41 19.70
N ALA A 21 1.43 -10.24 18.38
CA ALA A 21 2.61 -9.91 17.61
C ALA A 21 2.52 -8.52 16.98
N GLY A 22 3.67 -7.93 16.66
CA GLY A 22 3.77 -6.70 15.87
C GLY A 22 4.65 -6.93 14.65
N ILE A 23 4.26 -6.41 13.50
CA ILE A 23 5.02 -6.53 12.25
C ILE A 23 5.30 -5.15 11.68
N ASP A 24 6.57 -4.85 11.51
CA ASP A 24 7.03 -3.74 10.67
C ASP A 24 7.15 -4.22 9.23
N ILE A 25 6.34 -3.62 8.35
CA ILE A 25 6.18 -4.02 6.95
C ILE A 25 7.14 -3.22 6.07
N GLY A 26 8.13 -3.88 5.52
CA GLY A 26 9.02 -3.34 4.49
C GLY A 26 8.74 -3.91 3.09
N SER A 27 9.34 -3.32 2.08
CA SER A 27 9.20 -3.77 0.68
C SER A 27 9.95 -5.08 0.38
N ARG A 28 11.03 -5.36 1.12
CA ARG A 28 11.92 -6.53 0.91
C ARG A 28 11.86 -7.53 2.04
N PHE A 29 11.69 -7.06 3.25
CA PHE A 29 11.56 -7.90 4.45
C PHE A 29 10.57 -7.29 5.43
N HIS A 30 10.05 -8.16 6.29
CA HIS A 30 9.20 -7.84 7.40
C HIS A 30 9.91 -8.19 8.70
N VAL A 31 9.96 -7.27 9.63
CA VAL A 31 10.45 -7.52 10.99
C VAL A 31 9.27 -7.84 11.88
N VAL A 32 9.32 -8.96 12.56
CA VAL A 32 8.24 -9.47 13.40
C VAL A 32 8.71 -9.55 14.84
N ALA A 33 7.91 -9.03 15.75
CA ALA A 33 8.18 -9.08 17.17
C ALA A 33 7.02 -9.74 17.93
N VAL A 34 7.38 -10.59 18.89
CA VAL A 34 6.46 -11.21 19.87
C VAL A 34 6.89 -10.86 21.29
N SER A 35 6.11 -11.25 22.31
CA SER A 35 6.54 -11.05 23.69
C SER A 35 7.82 -11.87 23.99
N PRO A 36 8.81 -11.30 24.67
CA PRO A 36 10.01 -12.02 25.11
C PRO A 36 9.71 -13.24 26.00
N ASP A 37 8.52 -13.30 26.61
CA ASP A 37 8.11 -14.43 27.45
C ASP A 37 7.73 -15.67 26.62
N LEU A 38 7.59 -15.55 25.29
CA LEU A 38 7.12 -16.63 24.42
C LEU A 38 8.25 -17.42 23.75
N CYS A 39 9.42 -16.81 23.54
CA CYS A 39 10.58 -17.47 22.93
C CYS A 39 11.87 -16.69 23.22
N ASP A 40 13.02 -17.38 23.07
CA ASP A 40 14.35 -16.81 23.31
C ASP A 40 14.73 -15.75 22.25
N GLU A 41 14.25 -15.89 21.01
CA GLU A 41 14.45 -14.94 19.92
C GLU A 41 13.13 -14.26 19.54
N PRO A 42 12.69 -13.24 20.31
CA PRO A 42 11.38 -12.65 20.16
C PRO A 42 11.25 -11.71 18.94
N VAL A 43 12.34 -11.44 18.23
CA VAL A 43 12.34 -10.61 17.02
C VAL A 43 12.98 -11.40 15.89
N GLN A 44 12.22 -11.60 14.81
CA GLN A 44 12.71 -12.28 13.62
C GLN A 44 12.44 -11.46 12.36
N THR A 45 13.25 -11.69 11.33
CA THR A 45 13.12 -11.04 10.01
C THR A 45 12.81 -12.08 8.95
N PHE A 46 11.76 -11.81 8.16
CA PHE A 46 11.33 -12.65 7.05
C PHE A 46 11.40 -11.85 5.74
N GLN A 47 11.73 -12.51 4.63
CA GLN A 47 11.64 -11.88 3.32
C GLN A 47 10.18 -11.74 2.88
N ALA A 48 9.92 -10.87 1.88
CA ALA A 48 8.56 -10.58 1.41
C ALA A 48 8.04 -11.59 0.36
N PHE A 49 8.75 -12.72 0.13
CA PHE A 49 8.28 -13.77 -0.79
C PHE A 49 7.22 -14.64 -0.13
N THR A 50 6.32 -15.21 -0.94
CA THR A 50 5.20 -16.03 -0.44
C THR A 50 5.64 -17.16 0.49
N ALA A 51 6.74 -17.84 0.18
CA ALA A 51 7.26 -18.92 1.03
C ALA A 51 7.73 -18.40 2.40
N ASP A 52 8.31 -17.21 2.44
CA ASP A 52 8.76 -16.58 3.68
C ASP A 52 7.57 -16.09 4.51
N LEU A 53 6.54 -15.54 3.86
CA LEU A 53 5.29 -15.16 4.53
C LEU A 53 4.60 -16.37 5.15
N GLN A 54 4.61 -17.53 4.48
CA GLN A 54 4.09 -18.79 5.04
C GLN A 54 4.91 -19.28 6.23
N ARG A 55 6.25 -19.19 6.17
CA ARG A 55 7.13 -19.50 7.31
C ARG A 55 6.88 -18.58 8.49
N MET A 56 6.68 -17.27 8.23
CA MET A 56 6.33 -16.28 9.24
C MET A 56 5.01 -16.65 9.93
N ALA A 57 3.97 -16.95 9.16
CA ALA A 57 2.67 -17.35 9.70
C ALA A 57 2.77 -18.64 10.52
N ALA A 58 3.48 -19.65 10.02
CA ALA A 58 3.70 -20.93 10.72
C ALA A 58 4.45 -20.73 12.04
N TRP A 59 5.46 -19.87 12.07
CA TRP A 59 6.20 -19.54 13.28
C TRP A 59 5.30 -18.85 14.33
N LEU A 60 4.48 -17.87 13.91
CA LEU A 60 3.54 -17.20 14.81
C LEU A 60 2.49 -18.16 15.37
N VAL A 61 1.94 -19.04 14.54
CA VAL A 61 0.97 -20.06 14.96
C VAL A 61 1.61 -21.04 15.95
N ALA A 62 2.85 -21.49 15.70
CA ALA A 62 3.58 -22.40 16.59
C ALA A 62 3.82 -21.77 17.98
N LEU A 63 4.02 -20.47 18.08
CA LEU A 63 4.13 -19.72 19.34
C LEU A 63 2.76 -19.45 20.01
N GLY A 64 1.65 -19.88 19.42
CA GLY A 64 0.31 -19.68 19.95
C GLY A 64 -0.21 -18.25 19.80
N ILE A 65 0.40 -17.42 18.93
CA ILE A 65 -0.07 -16.06 18.64
C ILE A 65 -1.52 -16.13 18.14
N LYS A 66 -2.35 -15.19 18.58
CA LYS A 66 -3.76 -15.09 18.22
C LYS A 66 -4.04 -13.87 17.35
N THR A 67 -3.35 -12.77 17.64
CA THR A 67 -3.60 -11.49 16.96
C THR A 67 -2.29 -10.80 16.59
N VAL A 68 -2.28 -10.12 15.45
CA VAL A 68 -1.10 -9.50 14.86
C VAL A 68 -1.42 -8.07 14.47
N ALA A 69 -0.62 -7.11 14.92
CA ALA A 69 -0.71 -5.73 14.44
C ALA A 69 0.36 -5.47 13.39
N MET A 70 -0.01 -4.77 12.31
CA MET A 70 0.91 -4.31 11.27
C MET A 70 0.54 -2.92 10.77
N GLU A 71 1.54 -2.16 10.29
CA GLU A 71 1.26 -0.86 9.67
C GLU A 71 0.68 -1.03 8.25
N SER A 72 -0.31 -0.19 7.91
CA SER A 72 -0.95 -0.17 6.59
C SER A 72 -0.22 0.74 5.58
N THR A 73 1.11 0.85 5.67
CA THR A 73 1.90 1.72 4.79
C THR A 73 2.05 1.11 3.38
N GLY A 74 1.69 1.88 2.36
CA GLY A 74 1.79 1.46 0.96
C GLY A 74 0.89 0.26 0.62
N VAL A 75 1.43 -0.69 -0.15
CA VAL A 75 0.72 -1.91 -0.62
C VAL A 75 1.35 -3.21 -0.09
N TYR A 76 2.50 -3.11 0.57
CA TYR A 76 3.31 -4.27 0.95
C TYR A 76 2.67 -5.14 2.04
N TRP A 77 1.75 -4.57 2.82
CA TRP A 77 1.02 -5.28 3.87
C TRP A 77 -0.02 -6.27 3.33
N VAL A 78 -0.49 -6.11 2.08
CA VAL A 78 -1.64 -6.86 1.55
C VAL A 78 -1.36 -8.36 1.53
N ALA A 79 -0.22 -8.79 0.96
CA ALA A 79 0.15 -10.20 0.87
C ALA A 79 0.39 -10.81 2.26
N ALA A 80 1.07 -10.10 3.15
CA ALA A 80 1.29 -10.54 4.53
C ALA A 80 -0.05 -10.71 5.27
N TYR A 81 -0.94 -9.73 5.13
CA TYR A 81 -2.28 -9.78 5.72
C TYR A 81 -3.05 -11.03 5.28
N GLU A 82 -3.12 -11.29 3.96
CA GLU A 82 -3.87 -12.42 3.42
C GLU A 82 -3.31 -13.77 3.87
N VAL A 83 -1.98 -13.89 3.95
CA VAL A 83 -1.33 -15.12 4.44
C VAL A 83 -1.63 -15.31 5.93
N LEU A 84 -1.52 -14.29 6.76
CA LEU A 84 -1.78 -14.40 8.19
C LEU A 84 -3.25 -14.72 8.47
N GLU A 85 -4.19 -14.04 7.80
CA GLU A 85 -5.62 -14.30 7.92
C GLU A 85 -5.98 -15.73 7.50
N SER A 86 -5.39 -16.24 6.39
CA SER A 86 -5.62 -17.61 5.93
C SER A 86 -5.07 -18.69 6.88
N ASN A 87 -4.11 -18.33 7.74
CA ASN A 87 -3.59 -19.18 8.80
C ASN A 87 -4.33 -19.00 10.14
N GLY A 88 -5.46 -18.30 10.15
CA GLY A 88 -6.34 -18.17 11.31
C GLY A 88 -5.89 -17.11 12.34
N LEU A 89 -5.00 -16.21 11.97
CA LEU A 89 -4.58 -15.10 12.82
C LEU A 89 -5.52 -13.90 12.64
N ASP A 90 -5.89 -13.26 13.75
CA ASP A 90 -6.63 -12.00 13.70
C ASP A 90 -5.67 -10.85 13.42
N VAL A 91 -5.84 -10.16 12.28
CA VAL A 91 -4.90 -9.15 11.82
C VAL A 91 -5.47 -7.75 11.95
N VAL A 92 -4.79 -6.92 12.72
CA VAL A 92 -5.11 -5.53 12.99
C VAL A 92 -4.22 -4.62 12.15
N LEU A 93 -4.80 -3.89 11.19
CA LEU A 93 -4.08 -2.84 10.47
C LEU A 93 -4.08 -1.57 11.31
N ALA A 94 -2.91 -1.17 11.78
CA ALA A 94 -2.72 0.05 12.54
C ALA A 94 -2.40 1.24 11.64
N ASN A 95 -2.89 2.42 12.03
CA ASN A 95 -2.50 3.66 11.38
C ASN A 95 -1.12 4.08 11.91
N ALA A 96 -0.13 4.22 11.03
CA ALA A 96 1.23 4.63 11.36
C ALA A 96 1.30 5.93 12.19
N ARG A 97 0.42 6.90 11.92
CA ARG A 97 0.37 8.17 12.66
C ARG A 97 -0.08 7.97 14.11
N GLU A 98 -1.08 7.11 14.31
CA GLU A 98 -1.60 6.82 15.67
C GLU A 98 -0.57 6.05 16.47
N ALA A 99 0.08 5.05 15.88
CA ALA A 99 1.14 4.29 16.54
C ALA A 99 2.35 5.16 16.97
N ARG A 100 2.70 6.15 16.16
CA ARG A 100 3.78 7.10 16.46
C ARG A 100 3.40 8.18 17.47
N ALA A 101 2.13 8.51 17.57
CA ALA A 101 1.62 9.57 18.47
C ALA A 101 1.56 9.11 19.95
N VAL A 102 1.68 7.81 20.24
CA VAL A 102 1.64 7.31 21.62
C VAL A 102 2.95 7.68 22.34
N PRO A 103 2.91 8.40 23.47
CA PRO A 103 4.10 8.77 24.24
C PRO A 103 4.81 7.53 24.81
N GLY A 104 6.13 7.65 24.99
CA GLY A 104 6.92 6.62 25.69
C GLY A 104 7.71 5.66 24.79
N ARG A 105 7.77 5.90 23.48
CA ARG A 105 8.68 5.17 22.57
C ARG A 105 10.13 5.49 22.97
N LYS A 106 10.91 4.45 23.31
CA LYS A 106 12.35 4.56 23.48
C LYS A 106 13.02 4.39 22.12
N SER A 107 14.10 5.14 21.87
CA SER A 107 14.86 5.12 20.61
C SER A 107 15.44 3.73 20.27
N ASP A 108 15.66 2.89 21.28
CA ASP A 108 16.32 1.58 21.13
C ASP A 108 15.33 0.42 20.82
N VAL A 109 14.04 0.71 20.76
CA VAL A 109 12.99 -0.27 20.45
C VAL A 109 12.67 -0.18 18.96
N ASN A 110 12.79 -1.30 18.22
CA ASN A 110 12.42 -1.33 16.81
C ASN A 110 10.90 -1.18 16.61
N ASP A 111 10.48 -0.83 15.40
CA ASP A 111 9.09 -0.51 15.10
C ASP A 111 8.17 -1.72 15.33
N ALA A 112 8.63 -2.94 15.04
CA ALA A 112 7.87 -4.15 15.28
C ALA A 112 7.63 -4.42 16.77
N GLN A 113 8.65 -4.25 17.62
CA GLN A 113 8.53 -4.39 19.08
C GLN A 113 7.59 -3.34 19.66
N TRP A 114 7.67 -2.11 19.15
CA TRP A 114 6.77 -1.04 19.56
C TRP A 114 5.31 -1.36 19.20
N LEU A 115 5.05 -1.78 17.97
CA LEU A 115 3.72 -2.22 17.54
C LEU A 115 3.20 -3.39 18.37
N GLN A 116 4.04 -4.40 18.62
CA GLN A 116 3.70 -5.53 19.47
C GLN A 116 3.25 -5.06 20.85
N ARG A 117 4.03 -4.16 21.49
CA ARG A 117 3.73 -3.65 22.82
C ARG A 117 2.43 -2.85 22.86
N LEU A 118 2.22 -1.95 21.89
CA LEU A 118 0.98 -1.18 21.78
C LEU A 118 -0.22 -2.09 21.58
N HIS A 119 -0.08 -3.11 20.73
CA HIS A 119 -1.12 -4.07 20.46
C HIS A 119 -1.43 -4.94 21.68
N ALA A 120 -0.42 -5.45 22.35
CA ALA A 120 -0.59 -6.21 23.58
C ALA A 120 -1.32 -5.42 24.68
N CYS A 121 -1.13 -4.11 24.75
CA CYS A 121 -1.84 -3.23 25.68
C CYS A 121 -3.20 -2.72 25.17
N GLY A 122 -3.65 -3.12 23.96
CA GLY A 122 -4.93 -2.68 23.41
C GLY A 122 -4.97 -1.21 22.99
N LEU A 123 -3.82 -0.59 22.73
CA LEU A 123 -3.71 0.84 22.41
C LEU A 123 -3.80 1.14 20.91
N LEU A 124 -3.87 0.12 20.07
CA LEU A 124 -4.00 0.29 18.63
C LEU A 124 -5.47 0.22 18.21
N ARG A 125 -5.88 1.18 17.37
CA ARG A 125 -7.17 1.17 16.71
C ARG A 125 -7.03 0.52 15.34
N ALA A 126 -7.90 -0.46 15.05
CA ALA A 126 -7.96 -1.08 13.73
C ALA A 126 -8.41 -0.09 12.65
N SER A 127 -7.66 0.00 11.56
CA SER A 127 -8.10 0.66 10.33
C SER A 127 -9.13 -0.20 9.61
N PHE A 128 -10.14 0.44 9.03
CA PHE A 128 -11.15 -0.27 8.26
C PHE A 128 -10.54 -0.90 7.00
N ARG A 129 -10.71 -2.20 6.84
CA ARG A 129 -10.41 -2.94 5.60
C ARG A 129 -11.72 -3.37 4.95
N PRO A 130 -12.03 -2.93 3.71
CA PRO A 130 -13.19 -3.41 2.99
C PRO A 130 -13.04 -4.90 2.66
N GLY A 131 -14.16 -5.61 2.57
CA GLY A 131 -14.18 -6.98 2.07
C GLY A 131 -13.55 -7.11 0.69
N ARG A 132 -13.11 -8.32 0.32
CA ARG A 132 -12.33 -8.60 -0.91
C ARG A 132 -12.98 -8.06 -2.17
N ASP A 133 -14.30 -8.24 -2.33
CA ASP A 133 -15.03 -7.77 -3.51
C ASP A 133 -15.05 -6.25 -3.62
N ILE A 134 -15.26 -5.57 -2.51
CA ILE A 134 -15.22 -4.09 -2.45
C ILE A 134 -13.81 -3.57 -2.70
N ALA A 135 -12.78 -4.26 -2.18
CA ALA A 135 -11.38 -3.90 -2.43
C ALA A 135 -11.05 -4.02 -3.93
N ALA A 136 -11.48 -5.11 -4.59
CA ALA A 136 -11.33 -5.32 -6.02
C ALA A 136 -12.05 -4.23 -6.83
N LEU A 137 -13.32 -3.95 -6.51
CA LEU A 137 -14.08 -2.89 -7.17
C LEU A 137 -13.38 -1.52 -7.06
N ARG A 138 -12.90 -1.17 -5.88
CA ARG A 138 -12.15 0.07 -5.66
C ARG A 138 -10.86 0.12 -6.48
N ALA A 139 -10.16 -1.01 -6.64
CA ALA A 139 -8.96 -1.09 -7.47
C ALA A 139 -9.30 -0.84 -8.96
N TYR A 140 -10.37 -1.44 -9.48
CA TYR A 140 -10.86 -1.21 -10.86
C TYR A 140 -11.28 0.25 -11.08
N LEU A 141 -12.01 0.85 -10.16
CA LEU A 141 -12.43 2.25 -10.28
C LEU A 141 -11.22 3.21 -10.31
N ARG A 142 -10.24 3.00 -9.45
CA ARG A 142 -8.99 3.79 -9.44
C ARG A 142 -8.18 3.61 -10.73
N MET A 143 -8.15 2.39 -11.26
CA MET A 143 -7.46 2.11 -12.52
C MET A 143 -8.16 2.81 -13.68
N ARG A 144 -9.51 2.76 -13.75
CA ARG A 144 -10.31 3.48 -14.76
C ARG A 144 -10.07 5.00 -14.70
N GLU A 145 -10.12 5.58 -13.49
CA GLU A 145 -9.82 7.01 -13.27
C GLU A 145 -8.44 7.38 -13.80
N ARG A 146 -7.42 6.61 -13.44
CA ARG A 146 -6.04 6.84 -13.91
C ARG A 146 -5.91 6.75 -15.43
N HIS A 147 -6.56 5.78 -16.07
CA HIS A 147 -6.56 5.68 -17.53
C HIS A 147 -7.25 6.88 -18.19
N THR A 148 -8.32 7.41 -17.58
CA THR A 148 -8.97 8.63 -18.05
C THR A 148 -8.04 9.83 -17.97
N ASP A 149 -7.32 9.98 -16.87
CA ASP A 149 -6.34 11.07 -16.67
C ASP A 149 -5.18 10.96 -17.66
N TYR A 150 -4.67 9.76 -17.90
CA TYR A 150 -3.62 9.53 -18.90
C TYR A 150 -4.11 9.86 -20.32
N ALA A 151 -5.34 9.44 -20.67
CA ALA A 151 -5.91 9.79 -21.97
C ALA A 151 -6.01 11.30 -22.16
N ALA A 152 -6.47 12.03 -21.15
CA ALA A 152 -6.53 13.50 -21.19
C ALA A 152 -5.13 14.13 -21.36
N ALA A 153 -4.12 13.64 -20.63
CA ALA A 153 -2.74 14.10 -20.76
C ALA A 153 -2.16 13.85 -22.18
N TYR A 154 -2.39 12.67 -22.75
CA TYR A 154 -1.94 12.36 -24.10
C TYR A 154 -2.64 13.19 -25.16
N ILE A 155 -3.93 13.51 -25.00
CA ILE A 155 -4.65 14.41 -25.91
C ILE A 155 -3.99 15.81 -25.89
N GLN A 156 -3.67 16.32 -24.70
CA GLN A 156 -2.95 17.60 -24.58
C GLN A 156 -1.55 17.55 -25.24
N HIS A 157 -0.81 16.45 -25.08
CA HIS A 157 0.47 16.27 -25.74
C HIS A 157 0.33 16.26 -27.28
N MET A 158 -0.67 15.58 -27.83
CA MET A 158 -0.95 15.59 -29.26
C MET A 158 -1.30 17.00 -29.75
N GLN A 159 -2.16 17.72 -29.04
CA GLN A 159 -2.50 19.11 -29.38
C GLN A 159 -1.25 20.01 -29.39
N LYS A 160 -0.41 19.87 -28.37
CA LYS A 160 0.85 20.64 -28.28
C LYS A 160 1.79 20.33 -29.45
N ALA A 161 1.94 19.06 -29.82
CA ALA A 161 2.75 18.64 -30.96
C ALA A 161 2.23 19.22 -32.28
N LEU A 162 0.92 19.17 -32.51
CA LEU A 162 0.29 19.79 -33.69
C LEU A 162 0.52 21.30 -33.71
N THR A 163 0.38 21.97 -32.59
CA THR A 163 0.65 23.41 -32.47
C THR A 163 2.10 23.75 -32.78
N PHE A 164 3.07 22.97 -32.34
CA PHE A 164 4.49 23.15 -32.70
C PHE A 164 4.74 23.01 -34.21
N MET A 165 3.96 22.21 -34.91
CA MET A 165 3.98 22.09 -36.36
C MET A 165 3.16 23.19 -37.08
N ASN A 166 2.65 24.17 -36.37
CA ASN A 166 1.70 25.20 -36.83
C ASN A 166 0.40 24.61 -37.42
N ILE A 167 -0.04 23.44 -36.91
CA ILE A 167 -1.29 22.81 -37.30
C ILE A 167 -2.30 23.04 -36.19
N GLN A 168 -3.26 23.95 -36.43
CA GLN A 168 -4.26 24.39 -35.45
C GLN A 168 -5.53 23.50 -35.54
N LEU A 169 -5.36 22.18 -35.56
CA LEU A 169 -6.42 21.22 -35.83
C LEU A 169 -7.60 21.34 -34.84
N HIS A 170 -7.33 21.67 -33.59
CA HIS A 170 -8.34 21.84 -32.54
C HIS A 170 -9.27 23.05 -32.75
N HIS A 171 -8.97 23.97 -33.66
CA HIS A 171 -9.87 25.06 -34.05
C HIS A 171 -10.80 24.67 -35.21
N VAL A 172 -10.47 23.59 -35.93
CA VAL A 172 -11.19 23.17 -37.14
C VAL A 172 -12.15 22.02 -36.85
N ILE A 173 -11.80 21.13 -35.93
CA ILE A 173 -12.59 19.96 -35.58
C ILE A 173 -12.95 19.92 -34.10
N ALA A 174 -14.14 19.41 -33.79
CA ALA A 174 -14.64 19.35 -32.41
C ALA A 174 -13.79 18.43 -31.49
N SER A 175 -13.13 17.40 -32.03
CA SER A 175 -12.29 16.49 -31.28
C SER A 175 -11.17 15.93 -32.14
N ILE A 176 -9.94 16.12 -31.70
CA ILE A 176 -8.76 15.57 -32.39
C ILE A 176 -8.67 14.04 -32.29
N THR A 177 -9.31 13.45 -31.28
CA THR A 177 -9.39 11.99 -31.08
C THR A 177 -10.61 11.34 -31.71
N GLY A 178 -11.47 12.13 -32.36
CA GLY A 178 -12.58 11.62 -33.16
C GLY A 178 -12.09 10.94 -34.46
N VAL A 179 -13.01 10.31 -35.19
CA VAL A 179 -12.67 9.54 -36.40
C VAL A 179 -11.90 10.39 -37.40
N THR A 180 -12.39 11.59 -37.70
CA THR A 180 -11.72 12.52 -38.65
C THR A 180 -10.38 12.99 -38.10
N GLY A 181 -10.32 13.43 -36.84
CA GLY A 181 -9.06 13.89 -36.23
C GLY A 181 -7.98 12.81 -36.24
N MET A 182 -8.32 11.58 -35.89
CA MET A 182 -7.38 10.45 -35.92
C MET A 182 -6.95 10.06 -37.34
N LYS A 183 -7.79 10.22 -38.36
CA LYS A 183 -7.37 10.03 -39.75
C LYS A 183 -6.31 11.07 -40.15
N ILE A 184 -6.56 12.34 -39.86
CA ILE A 184 -5.62 13.43 -40.16
C ILE A 184 -4.29 13.22 -39.40
N ILE A 185 -4.35 12.92 -38.12
CA ILE A 185 -3.13 12.66 -37.32
C ILE A 185 -2.32 11.49 -37.87
N ARG A 186 -2.98 10.40 -38.27
CA ARG A 186 -2.30 9.25 -38.91
C ARG A 186 -1.65 9.60 -40.25
N ALA A 187 -2.32 10.42 -41.09
CA ALA A 187 -1.76 10.92 -42.33
C ALA A 187 -0.52 11.78 -42.07
N ILE A 188 -0.55 12.68 -41.10
CA ILE A 188 0.60 13.49 -40.67
C ILE A 188 1.75 12.59 -40.19
N VAL A 189 1.51 11.60 -39.38
CA VAL A 189 2.50 10.65 -38.88
C VAL A 189 3.08 9.80 -40.00
N ALA A 190 2.30 9.46 -41.04
CA ALA A 190 2.73 8.75 -42.23
C ALA A 190 3.58 9.64 -43.17
N GLY A 191 3.69 10.94 -42.86
CA GLY A 191 4.48 11.88 -43.69
C GLY A 191 3.72 12.48 -44.88
N GLU A 192 2.40 12.27 -44.92
CA GLU A 192 1.57 12.92 -45.94
C GLU A 192 1.53 14.43 -45.72
N ARG A 193 1.99 15.19 -46.70
CA ARG A 193 2.12 16.65 -46.58
C ARG A 193 1.33 17.43 -47.67
N VAL A 194 0.77 16.73 -48.61
CA VAL A 194 -0.05 17.30 -49.69
C VAL A 194 -1.35 16.53 -49.69
N GLY A 195 -2.45 17.20 -49.35
CA GLY A 195 -3.77 16.65 -49.55
C GLY A 195 -4.07 16.50 -51.03
N ASN A 196 -4.89 15.53 -51.36
CA ASN A 196 -5.41 15.43 -52.72
C ASN A 196 -6.31 16.64 -52.97
N SER A 197 -6.16 17.30 -54.10
CA SER A 197 -6.80 18.58 -54.48
C SER A 197 -8.37 18.60 -54.49
N ALA A 198 -8.97 17.59 -53.97
CA ALA A 198 -10.43 17.49 -53.79
C ALA A 198 -10.90 17.56 -52.32
N ASP A 199 -9.96 17.69 -51.36
CA ASP A 199 -10.29 17.71 -49.93
C ASP A 199 -10.28 19.16 -49.43
N PRO A 200 -11.33 19.66 -48.75
CA PRO A 200 -11.40 21.04 -48.26
C PRO A 200 -10.30 21.40 -47.23
N PHE A 201 -9.40 20.47 -46.91
CA PHE A 201 -8.24 20.66 -46.03
C PHE A 201 -6.91 20.90 -46.76
N ASP A 202 -6.91 21.02 -48.08
CA ASP A 202 -5.71 21.31 -48.91
C ASP A 202 -5.15 22.73 -48.76
N ALA A 203 -5.77 23.57 -47.94
CA ALA A 203 -5.43 24.99 -47.78
C ALA A 203 -4.61 25.32 -46.49
N PHE A 204 -3.95 24.33 -45.86
CA PHE A 204 -3.10 24.59 -44.68
C PHE A 204 -1.67 24.07 -44.83
#